data_33fcfbce6d2c47f5d2d90cf1748bb0c5
#
_entry.id   33fcfbce6d2c47f5d2d90cf1748bb0c5
#
_cell.length_a   1.000
_cell.length_b   1.000
_cell.length_c   1.000
_cell.angle_alpha   90.00
_cell.angle_beta   90.00
_cell.angle_gamma   90.00
#
_symmetry.space_group_name_H-M   'P 1'
#
loop_
_entity.id
_entity.type
_entity.pdbx_description
1 polymer ?
#
loop_
_entity_poly.entity_id
_entity_poly.type
_entity_poly.pdbx_seq_one_letter_code
_entity_poly.pdbx_strand_id
1 'polypeptide(L)'
;LRRVPPGVTHPRSVPTMKANMLTPLVLLPGLLCDARLWRDVVLPLRDTVAPMVADLTLDDSVAAMASRTLAAAPPRFALAGLSMGGYVALEVMRQAPDRVTRLALFDTSARPDTDERREARRKGIENVKVGKFIGVSRSLLPSLLAKRNLETPLAEEVQAMAERCGQETYIRQQQAILGRVDSRPDLAGIKVPTLIGVGTEDALTPPELAEEMAAAIPHADITRFAGSGHLPTMENPRAVADALGNWLAR
;
A
#
# COMPACT_ATOMS: atom_id res chain seq x y z
N LEU A 1 31.35 -49.56 -53.82
CA LEU A 1 31.63 -48.23 -53.23
C LEU A 1 30.39 -47.36 -53.34
N ARG A 2 29.59 -47.29 -52.28
CA ARG A 2 28.45 -46.32 -52.14
C ARG A 2 28.96 -45.13 -51.34
N ARG A 3 28.90 -43.95 -51.91
CA ARG A 3 29.24 -42.68 -51.27
C ARG A 3 28.11 -42.28 -50.28
N VAL A 4 28.48 -41.98 -49.06
CA VAL A 4 27.63 -41.35 -48.04
C VAL A 4 27.55 -39.83 -48.32
N PRO A 5 26.38 -39.19 -48.35
CA PRO A 5 26.27 -37.75 -48.52
C PRO A 5 26.65 -36.99 -47.22
N PRO A 6 27.33 -35.83 -47.31
CA PRO A 6 27.59 -34.97 -46.18
C PRO A 6 26.40 -34.06 -45.92
N GLY A 7 26.08 -33.79 -44.66
CA GLY A 7 25.21 -32.67 -44.29
C GLY A 7 24.16 -32.97 -43.26
N VAL A 8 24.56 -33.38 -42.05
CA VAL A 8 23.70 -33.18 -40.87
C VAL A 8 24.05 -31.84 -40.25
N THR A 9 23.25 -30.83 -40.58
CA THR A 9 23.31 -29.51 -39.90
C THR A 9 22.74 -29.66 -38.51
N HIS A 10 23.54 -29.43 -37.48
CA HIS A 10 23.07 -29.35 -36.10
C HIS A 10 22.04 -28.22 -35.96
N PRO A 11 20.92 -28.45 -35.27
CA PRO A 11 19.97 -27.37 -35.00
C PRO A 11 20.68 -26.29 -34.18
N ARG A 12 20.61 -25.04 -34.65
CA ARG A 12 21.10 -23.86 -33.93
C ARG A 12 20.31 -23.83 -32.58
N SER A 13 21.05 -23.79 -31.48
CA SER A 13 20.49 -23.59 -30.14
C SER A 13 19.72 -22.25 -30.14
N VAL A 14 18.41 -22.33 -30.03
CA VAL A 14 17.57 -21.15 -29.78
C VAL A 14 18.00 -20.59 -28.42
N PRO A 15 18.36 -19.30 -28.33
CA PRO A 15 18.68 -18.71 -27.03
C PRO A 15 17.44 -18.84 -26.14
N THR A 16 17.56 -19.55 -25.03
CA THR A 16 16.55 -19.59 -24.00
C THR A 16 16.49 -18.17 -23.40
N MET A 17 15.51 -17.39 -23.84
CA MET A 17 15.15 -16.15 -23.14
C MET A 17 14.82 -16.56 -21.70
N LYS A 18 15.68 -16.19 -20.74
CA LYS A 18 15.29 -16.20 -19.33
C LYS A 18 14.03 -15.33 -19.24
N ALA A 19 12.88 -15.95 -19.05
CA ALA A 19 11.66 -15.23 -18.74
C ALA A 19 11.97 -14.40 -17.49
N ASN A 20 12.00 -13.08 -17.63
CA ASN A 20 12.19 -12.18 -16.50
C ASN A 20 10.94 -12.36 -15.62
N MET A 21 11.07 -13.14 -14.55
CA MET A 21 9.93 -13.39 -13.65
C MET A 21 9.56 -12.07 -12.98
N LEU A 22 8.32 -11.62 -13.21
CA LEU A 22 7.77 -10.45 -12.56
C LEU A 22 7.78 -10.64 -11.04
N THR A 23 8.15 -9.61 -10.29
CA THR A 23 8.12 -9.66 -8.83
C THR A 23 6.67 -9.60 -8.33
N PRO A 24 6.17 -10.61 -7.59
CA PRO A 24 4.86 -10.52 -6.96
C PRO A 24 4.82 -9.33 -5.99
N LEU A 25 3.89 -8.40 -6.21
CA LEU A 25 3.71 -7.19 -5.40
C LEU A 25 2.30 -7.12 -4.86
N VAL A 26 2.15 -7.27 -3.55
CA VAL A 26 0.87 -7.10 -2.84
C VAL A 26 0.72 -5.66 -2.39
N LEU A 27 -0.40 -5.05 -2.72
CA LEU A 27 -0.71 -3.64 -2.50
C LEU A 27 -1.93 -3.52 -1.58
N LEU A 28 -1.77 -2.83 -0.48
CA LEU A 28 -2.79 -2.66 0.56
C LEU A 28 -3.33 -1.23 0.55
N PRO A 29 -4.62 -1.05 0.20
CA PRO A 29 -5.24 0.27 0.16
C PRO A 29 -5.46 0.89 1.55
N GLY A 30 -5.65 2.21 1.58
CA GLY A 30 -6.07 2.96 2.77
C GLY A 30 -7.56 2.82 3.09
N LEU A 31 -7.99 3.49 4.15
CA LEU A 31 -9.40 3.62 4.53
C LEU A 31 -10.21 4.23 3.37
N LEU A 32 -11.32 3.59 2.99
CA LEU A 32 -12.17 3.98 1.87
C LEU A 32 -11.44 4.10 0.52
N CYS A 33 -10.36 3.34 0.36
CA CYS A 33 -9.62 3.25 -0.89
C CYS A 33 -9.81 1.86 -1.54
N ASP A 34 -9.81 1.86 -2.86
CA ASP A 34 -9.85 0.66 -3.69
C ASP A 34 -8.60 0.56 -4.61
N ALA A 35 -8.64 -0.28 -5.63
CA ALA A 35 -7.53 -0.47 -6.58
C ALA A 35 -7.13 0.82 -7.31
N ARG A 36 -8.01 1.83 -7.39
CA ARG A 36 -7.72 3.14 -7.98
C ARG A 36 -6.52 3.82 -7.31
N LEU A 37 -6.36 3.61 -6.00
CA LEU A 37 -5.23 4.16 -5.21
C LEU A 37 -3.86 3.84 -5.83
N TRP A 38 -3.71 2.64 -6.38
CA TRP A 38 -2.44 2.11 -6.88
C TRP A 38 -2.32 2.10 -8.41
N ARG A 39 -3.41 2.36 -9.14
CA ARG A 39 -3.49 2.21 -10.59
C ARG A 39 -2.35 2.92 -11.33
N ASP A 40 -2.14 4.19 -11.04
CA ASP A 40 -1.19 5.03 -11.79
C ASP A 40 0.26 4.80 -11.35
N VAL A 41 0.46 4.18 -10.18
CA VAL A 41 1.77 3.72 -9.69
C VAL A 41 2.19 2.39 -10.34
N VAL A 42 1.23 1.48 -10.52
CA VAL A 42 1.50 0.13 -11.08
C VAL A 42 1.79 0.19 -12.57
N LEU A 43 1.11 1.07 -13.30
CA LEU A 43 1.22 1.15 -14.76
C LEU A 43 2.67 1.33 -15.27
N PRO A 44 3.51 2.20 -14.71
CA PRO A 44 4.92 2.30 -15.09
C PRO A 44 5.75 1.06 -14.73
N LEU A 45 5.31 0.26 -13.74
CA LEU A 45 6.02 -0.93 -13.23
C LEU A 45 5.56 -2.25 -13.88
N ARG A 46 4.66 -2.20 -14.87
CA ARG A 46 4.01 -3.37 -15.48
C ARG A 46 4.96 -4.46 -15.99
N ASP A 47 6.17 -4.06 -16.41
CA ASP A 47 7.18 -4.98 -16.94
C ASP A 47 8.12 -5.51 -15.84
N THR A 48 7.90 -5.11 -14.59
CA THR A 48 8.73 -5.45 -13.41
C THR A 48 7.95 -6.24 -12.36
N VAL A 49 6.66 -5.93 -12.18
CA VAL A 49 5.85 -6.50 -11.11
C VAL A 49 4.63 -7.26 -11.61
N ALA A 50 4.23 -8.30 -10.85
CA ALA A 50 2.90 -8.92 -10.93
C ALA A 50 2.06 -8.38 -9.75
N PRO A 51 1.25 -7.32 -9.95
CA PRO A 51 0.57 -6.65 -8.86
C PRO A 51 -0.70 -7.40 -8.43
N MET A 52 -0.96 -7.42 -7.12
CA MET A 52 -2.21 -7.85 -6.51
C MET A 52 -2.65 -6.76 -5.53
N VAL A 53 -3.79 -6.14 -5.77
CA VAL A 53 -4.42 -5.24 -4.78
C VAL A 53 -5.33 -6.06 -3.88
N ALA A 54 -5.05 -6.06 -2.58
CA ALA A 54 -5.85 -6.80 -1.61
C ALA A 54 -7.20 -6.10 -1.36
N ASP A 55 -8.25 -6.90 -1.17
CA ASP A 55 -9.54 -6.42 -0.73
C ASP A 55 -9.57 -6.30 0.79
N LEU A 56 -9.59 -5.09 1.30
CA LEU A 56 -9.67 -4.76 2.73
C LEU A 56 -11.07 -4.26 3.15
N THR A 57 -12.11 -4.60 2.37
CA THR A 57 -13.48 -4.12 2.61
C THR A 57 -14.32 -5.08 3.45
N LEU A 58 -13.89 -6.32 3.63
CA LEU A 58 -14.72 -7.42 4.14
C LEU A 58 -14.56 -7.68 5.63
N ASP A 59 -13.48 -7.22 6.26
CA ASP A 59 -13.14 -7.54 7.64
C ASP A 59 -13.19 -6.29 8.54
N ASP A 60 -13.45 -6.50 9.82
CA ASP A 60 -13.56 -5.46 10.84
C ASP A 60 -12.40 -5.45 11.85
N SER A 61 -11.33 -6.20 11.54
CA SER A 61 -10.08 -6.18 12.30
C SER A 61 -8.87 -6.23 11.37
N VAL A 62 -7.80 -5.52 11.76
CA VAL A 62 -6.52 -5.51 11.03
C VAL A 62 -5.94 -6.92 10.92
N ALA A 63 -6.11 -7.74 11.97
CA ALA A 63 -5.65 -9.13 11.98
C ALA A 63 -6.37 -9.99 10.93
N ALA A 64 -7.70 -9.86 10.80
CA ALA A 64 -8.47 -10.58 9.78
C ALA A 64 -8.16 -10.11 8.37
N MET A 65 -8.00 -8.78 8.15
CA MET A 65 -7.55 -8.21 6.88
C MET A 65 -6.19 -8.79 6.45
N ALA A 66 -5.22 -8.88 7.39
CA ALA A 66 -3.92 -9.48 7.14
C ALA A 66 -4.02 -10.97 6.80
N SER A 67 -4.80 -11.74 7.56
CA SER A 67 -5.03 -13.17 7.32
C SER A 67 -5.68 -13.43 5.96
N ARG A 68 -6.69 -12.64 5.56
CA ARG A 68 -7.34 -12.72 4.24
C ARG A 68 -6.35 -12.36 3.12
N THR A 69 -5.56 -11.32 3.30
CA THR A 69 -4.49 -10.94 2.36
C THR A 69 -3.51 -12.09 2.17
N LEU A 70 -3.04 -12.70 3.26
CA LEU A 70 -2.11 -13.84 3.23
C LEU A 70 -2.72 -15.08 2.55
N ALA A 71 -4.01 -15.31 2.71
CA ALA A 71 -4.69 -16.42 2.05
C ALA A 71 -4.74 -16.27 0.52
N ALA A 72 -4.82 -15.03 0.01
CA ALA A 72 -4.89 -14.73 -1.41
C ALA A 72 -3.50 -14.49 -2.05
N ALA A 73 -2.52 -14.06 -1.25
CA ALA A 73 -1.20 -13.66 -1.73
C ALA A 73 -0.35 -14.86 -2.20
N PRO A 74 0.56 -14.66 -3.18
CA PRO A 74 1.57 -15.64 -3.56
C PRO A 74 2.40 -16.11 -2.36
N PRO A 75 3.10 -17.27 -2.45
CA PRO A 75 3.91 -17.79 -1.34
C PRO A 75 4.95 -16.80 -0.80
N ARG A 76 5.58 -16.03 -1.69
CA ARG A 76 6.53 -14.96 -1.35
C ARG A 76 6.26 -13.73 -2.22
N PHE A 77 6.28 -12.54 -1.62
CA PHE A 77 5.90 -11.30 -2.29
C PHE A 77 6.58 -10.07 -1.67
N ALA A 78 6.71 -9.01 -2.45
CA ALA A 78 6.94 -7.66 -1.95
C ALA A 78 5.59 -7.08 -1.49
N LEU A 79 5.60 -6.32 -0.39
CA LEU A 79 4.38 -5.80 0.25
C LEU A 79 4.46 -4.28 0.34
N ALA A 80 3.43 -3.59 -0.13
CA ALA A 80 3.31 -2.14 0.01
C ALA A 80 1.94 -1.77 0.58
N GLY A 81 1.90 -0.91 1.59
CA GLY A 81 0.66 -0.45 2.21
C GLY A 81 0.64 1.05 2.42
N LEU A 82 -0.52 1.68 2.17
CA LEU A 82 -0.75 3.10 2.41
C LEU A 82 -1.77 3.29 3.54
N SER A 83 -1.45 4.15 4.50
CA SER A 83 -2.34 4.54 5.62
C SER A 83 -2.84 3.30 6.39
N MET A 84 -4.14 3.01 6.40
CA MET A 84 -4.69 1.78 6.97
C MET A 84 -4.02 0.52 6.38
N GLY A 85 -3.73 0.51 5.08
CA GLY A 85 -2.97 -0.56 4.43
C GLY A 85 -1.58 -0.76 5.05
N GLY A 86 -0.95 0.28 5.58
CA GLY A 86 0.28 0.19 6.37
C GLY A 86 0.09 -0.54 7.69
N TYR A 87 -1.04 -0.32 8.40
CA TYR A 87 -1.37 -1.09 9.61
C TYR A 87 -1.52 -2.58 9.31
N VAL A 88 -2.20 -2.89 8.19
CA VAL A 88 -2.35 -4.27 7.72
C VAL A 88 -1.00 -4.86 7.29
N ALA A 89 -0.12 -4.07 6.65
CA ALA A 89 1.22 -4.51 6.28
C ALA A 89 2.08 -4.90 7.50
N LEU A 90 2.05 -4.10 8.56
CA LEU A 90 2.73 -4.41 9.83
C LEU A 90 2.16 -5.67 10.49
N GLU A 91 0.85 -5.90 10.38
CA GLU A 91 0.22 -7.12 10.87
C GLU A 91 0.58 -8.34 10.01
N VAL A 92 0.68 -8.21 8.68
CA VAL A 92 1.20 -9.27 7.79
C VAL A 92 2.63 -9.64 8.18
N MET A 93 3.48 -8.65 8.50
CA MET A 93 4.83 -8.89 9.01
C MET A 93 4.84 -9.66 10.32
N ARG A 94 3.85 -9.45 11.20
CA ARG A 94 3.71 -10.20 12.46
C ARG A 94 3.24 -11.63 12.24
N GLN A 95 2.26 -11.83 11.33
CA GLN A 95 1.68 -13.16 11.09
C GLN A 95 2.57 -14.07 10.22
N ALA A 96 3.28 -13.51 9.24
CA ALA A 96 4.01 -14.30 8.24
C ALA A 96 5.26 -13.55 7.69
N PRO A 97 6.23 -13.20 8.54
CA PRO A 97 7.40 -12.40 8.13
C PRO A 97 8.21 -13.07 7.00
N ASP A 98 8.31 -14.39 7.00
CA ASP A 98 9.08 -15.17 6.02
C ASP A 98 8.50 -15.14 4.59
N ARG A 99 7.24 -14.72 4.44
CA ARG A 99 6.58 -14.57 3.13
C ARG A 99 6.85 -13.23 2.49
N VAL A 100 7.20 -12.21 3.28
CA VAL A 100 7.48 -10.85 2.80
C VAL A 100 8.94 -10.74 2.41
N THR A 101 9.21 -10.41 1.15
CA THR A 101 10.59 -10.26 0.65
C THR A 101 11.10 -8.83 0.78
N ARG A 102 10.18 -7.85 0.78
CA ARG A 102 10.42 -6.41 0.90
C ARG A 102 9.18 -5.74 1.45
N LEU A 103 9.34 -4.66 2.20
CA LEU A 103 8.25 -3.89 2.80
C LEU A 103 8.28 -2.42 2.34
N ALA A 104 7.15 -1.86 1.95
CA ALA A 104 6.99 -0.43 1.71
C ALA A 104 5.79 0.12 2.48
N LEU A 105 5.99 1.19 3.24
CA LEU A 105 4.98 1.82 4.08
C LEU A 105 4.83 3.28 3.68
N PHE A 106 3.64 3.66 3.22
CA PHE A 106 3.34 5.01 2.73
C PHE A 106 2.32 5.69 3.64
N ASP A 107 2.62 6.93 4.05
CA ASP A 107 1.68 7.81 4.75
C ASP A 107 0.91 7.05 5.86
N THR A 108 1.65 6.44 6.76
CA THR A 108 1.12 5.55 7.80
C THR A 108 1.87 5.75 9.13
N SER A 109 1.52 4.95 10.13
CA SER A 109 2.12 5.02 11.46
C SER A 109 2.15 3.64 12.12
N ALA A 110 3.15 3.40 12.97
CA ALA A 110 3.19 2.23 13.84
C ALA A 110 2.44 2.44 15.17
N ARG A 111 1.99 3.67 15.46
CA ARG A 111 1.30 4.02 16.71
C ARG A 111 -0.16 3.59 16.70
N PRO A 112 -0.73 3.20 17.85
CA PRO A 112 -2.19 3.14 18.01
C PRO A 112 -2.80 4.54 17.92
N ASP A 113 -4.13 4.63 17.81
CA ASP A 113 -4.81 5.93 17.94
C ASP A 113 -4.67 6.49 19.35
N THR A 114 -4.59 7.83 19.45
CA THR A 114 -4.82 8.54 20.71
C THR A 114 -6.28 8.40 21.14
N ASP A 115 -6.59 8.73 22.40
CA ASP A 115 -7.97 8.66 22.89
C ASP A 115 -8.89 9.62 22.13
N GLU A 116 -8.43 10.79 21.75
CA GLU A 116 -9.17 11.75 20.94
C GLU A 116 -9.49 11.18 19.53
N ARG A 117 -8.52 10.54 18.89
CA ARG A 117 -8.73 9.88 17.58
C ARG A 117 -9.68 8.70 17.70
N ARG A 118 -9.58 7.89 18.77
CA ARG A 118 -10.49 6.77 19.04
C ARG A 118 -11.94 7.27 19.21
N GLU A 119 -12.11 8.35 19.98
CA GLU A 119 -13.43 8.95 20.20
C GLU A 119 -14.00 9.54 18.89
N ALA A 120 -13.18 10.24 18.11
CA ALA A 120 -13.60 10.75 16.80
C ALA A 120 -14.06 9.64 15.86
N ARG A 121 -13.36 8.47 15.83
CA ARG A 121 -13.78 7.31 15.04
C ARG A 121 -15.11 6.72 15.52
N ARG A 122 -15.30 6.55 16.83
CA ARG A 122 -16.57 6.06 17.39
C ARG A 122 -17.73 6.96 16.98
N LYS A 123 -17.57 8.28 17.14
CA LYS A 123 -18.57 9.27 16.69
C LYS A 123 -18.81 9.17 15.18
N GLY A 124 -17.76 9.01 14.38
CA GLY A 124 -17.88 8.82 12.93
C GLY A 124 -18.73 7.59 12.58
N ILE A 125 -18.49 6.45 13.25
CA ILE A 125 -19.29 5.23 13.07
C ILE A 125 -20.76 5.47 13.45
N GLU A 126 -21.04 6.05 14.62
CA GLU A 126 -22.41 6.30 15.07
C GLU A 126 -23.15 7.30 14.14
N ASN A 127 -22.48 8.37 13.71
CA ASN A 127 -23.08 9.32 12.78
C ASN A 127 -23.49 8.67 11.46
N VAL A 128 -22.69 7.75 10.94
CA VAL A 128 -22.97 7.03 9.71
C VAL A 128 -24.11 6.03 9.88
N LYS A 129 -24.25 5.38 11.05
CA LYS A 129 -25.35 4.46 11.33
C LYS A 129 -26.72 5.13 11.37
N VAL A 130 -26.78 6.37 11.85
CA VAL A 130 -28.06 7.12 12.01
C VAL A 130 -28.32 8.12 10.90
N GLY A 131 -27.31 8.44 10.08
CA GLY A 131 -27.35 9.45 9.05
C GLY A 131 -27.14 8.90 7.64
N LYS A 132 -26.88 9.83 6.70
CA LYS A 132 -26.50 9.48 5.33
C LYS A 132 -24.96 9.38 5.24
N PHE A 133 -24.45 8.27 4.73
CA PHE A 133 -23.04 8.14 4.35
C PHE A 133 -22.75 9.05 3.14
N ILE A 134 -21.76 9.91 3.28
CA ILE A 134 -21.34 10.86 2.22
C ILE A 134 -19.89 10.58 1.76
N GLY A 135 -19.29 9.45 2.17
CA GLY A 135 -17.89 9.14 1.84
C GLY A 135 -16.93 10.20 2.39
N VAL A 136 -16.02 10.65 1.55
CA VAL A 136 -15.10 11.75 1.83
C VAL A 136 -15.79 13.07 1.48
N SER A 137 -16.15 13.84 2.50
CA SER A 137 -16.72 15.19 2.30
C SER A 137 -15.66 16.18 1.79
N ARG A 138 -16.12 17.28 1.18
CA ARG A 138 -15.21 18.36 0.76
C ARG A 138 -14.41 18.94 1.93
N SER A 139 -14.95 18.95 3.14
CA SER A 139 -14.24 19.42 4.33
C SER A 139 -13.11 18.50 4.80
N LEU A 140 -13.11 17.22 4.38
CA LEU A 140 -12.04 16.27 4.68
C LEU A 140 -10.92 16.26 3.63
N LEU A 141 -11.18 16.74 2.42
CA LEU A 141 -10.17 16.76 1.35
C LEU A 141 -8.86 17.47 1.75
N PRO A 142 -8.87 18.60 2.48
CA PRO A 142 -7.62 19.24 2.89
C PRO A 142 -6.75 18.41 3.84
N SER A 143 -7.30 17.39 4.49
CA SER A 143 -6.50 16.45 5.28
C SER A 143 -5.95 15.28 4.46
N LEU A 144 -6.48 15.06 3.25
CA LEU A 144 -6.10 13.96 2.36
C LEU A 144 -5.18 14.39 1.21
N LEU A 145 -5.38 15.61 0.71
CA LEU A 145 -4.68 16.11 -0.47
C LEU A 145 -3.92 17.39 -0.16
N ALA A 146 -2.77 17.55 -0.80
CA ALA A 146 -2.06 18.83 -0.82
C ALA A 146 -2.95 19.93 -1.43
N LYS A 147 -2.77 21.16 -0.94
CA LYS A 147 -3.60 22.31 -1.33
C LYS A 147 -3.78 22.46 -2.84
N ARG A 148 -2.71 22.24 -3.60
CA ARG A 148 -2.71 22.34 -5.08
C ARG A 148 -3.67 21.38 -5.78
N ASN A 149 -4.09 20.30 -5.11
CA ASN A 149 -4.92 19.24 -5.69
C ASN A 149 -6.40 19.33 -5.30
N LEU A 150 -6.78 20.25 -4.39
CA LEU A 150 -8.14 20.36 -3.84
C LEU A 150 -9.20 20.76 -4.89
N GLU A 151 -8.79 21.54 -5.91
CA GLU A 151 -9.67 22.04 -6.96
C GLU A 151 -9.38 21.36 -8.32
N THR A 152 -8.84 20.16 -8.29
CA THR A 152 -8.53 19.37 -9.48
C THR A 152 -9.47 18.16 -9.59
N PRO A 153 -9.57 17.49 -10.75
CA PRO A 153 -10.33 16.25 -10.88
C PRO A 153 -9.91 15.15 -9.91
N LEU A 154 -8.71 15.23 -9.33
CA LEU A 154 -8.22 14.27 -8.35
C LEU A 154 -9.09 14.26 -7.08
N ALA A 155 -9.57 15.43 -6.64
CA ALA A 155 -10.45 15.52 -5.47
C ALA A 155 -11.76 14.76 -5.70
N GLU A 156 -12.34 14.87 -6.90
CA GLU A 156 -13.55 14.12 -7.30
C GLU A 156 -13.28 12.61 -7.37
N GLU A 157 -12.10 12.20 -7.88
CA GLU A 157 -11.73 10.79 -7.90
C GLU A 157 -11.59 10.18 -6.49
N VAL A 158 -11.03 10.93 -5.54
CA VAL A 158 -10.92 10.50 -4.12
C VAL A 158 -12.31 10.32 -3.52
N GLN A 159 -13.24 11.25 -3.78
CA GLN A 159 -14.62 11.14 -3.32
C GLN A 159 -15.34 9.94 -3.96
N ALA A 160 -15.24 9.77 -5.28
CA ALA A 160 -15.82 8.64 -5.99
C ALA A 160 -15.27 7.28 -5.53
N MET A 161 -13.98 7.21 -5.19
CA MET A 161 -13.36 6.00 -4.62
C MET A 161 -13.98 5.65 -3.26
N ALA A 162 -14.17 6.63 -2.39
CA ALA A 162 -14.82 6.44 -1.10
C ALA A 162 -16.31 6.05 -1.22
N GLU A 163 -17.03 6.62 -2.19
CA GLU A 163 -18.42 6.27 -2.48
C GLU A 163 -18.55 4.81 -2.95
N ARG A 164 -17.64 4.33 -3.80
CA ARG A 164 -17.64 2.92 -4.25
C ARG A 164 -17.37 1.95 -3.10
N CYS A 165 -16.52 2.31 -2.15
CA CYS A 165 -16.29 1.50 -0.95
C CYS A 165 -17.55 1.39 -0.08
N GLY A 166 -18.26 2.48 0.11
CA GLY A 166 -19.57 2.52 0.75
C GLY A 166 -19.56 2.47 2.28
N GLN A 167 -20.75 2.60 2.83
CA GLN A 167 -21.00 2.75 4.26
C GLN A 167 -20.53 1.55 5.10
N GLU A 168 -20.90 0.35 4.70
CA GLU A 168 -20.59 -0.86 5.44
C GLU A 168 -19.07 -1.09 5.53
N THR A 169 -18.35 -0.78 4.45
CA THR A 169 -16.89 -0.81 4.42
C THR A 169 -16.30 0.20 5.39
N TYR A 170 -16.82 1.44 5.38
CA TYR A 170 -16.37 2.46 6.31
C TYR A 170 -16.49 2.00 7.77
N ILE A 171 -17.63 1.44 8.16
CA ILE A 171 -17.87 0.97 9.52
C ILE A 171 -16.86 -0.13 9.89
N ARG A 172 -16.73 -1.17 9.05
CA ARG A 172 -15.77 -2.26 9.30
C ARG A 172 -14.32 -1.77 9.40
N GLN A 173 -13.88 -0.94 8.47
CA GLN A 173 -12.53 -0.41 8.47
C GLN A 173 -12.26 0.50 9.67
N GLN A 174 -13.20 1.32 10.10
CA GLN A 174 -13.06 2.12 11.32
C GLN A 174 -12.96 1.24 12.57
N GLN A 175 -13.73 0.15 12.65
CA GLN A 175 -13.64 -0.83 13.73
C GLN A 175 -12.26 -1.52 13.73
N ALA A 176 -11.77 -1.92 12.55
CA ALA A 176 -10.43 -2.50 12.40
C ALA A 176 -9.34 -1.55 12.92
N ILE A 177 -9.42 -0.26 12.55
CA ILE A 177 -8.44 0.73 13.00
C ILE A 177 -8.51 0.97 14.50
N LEU A 178 -9.72 1.01 15.09
CA LEU A 178 -9.91 1.15 16.55
C LEU A 178 -9.28 -0.01 17.34
N GLY A 179 -9.29 -1.21 16.77
CA GLY A 179 -8.75 -2.43 17.39
C GLY A 179 -7.25 -2.66 17.12
N ARG A 180 -6.59 -1.81 16.30
CA ARG A 180 -5.19 -2.04 15.96
C ARG A 180 -4.26 -1.92 17.16
N VAL A 181 -3.24 -2.76 17.17
CA VAL A 181 -2.22 -2.78 18.21
C VAL A 181 -1.14 -1.71 17.97
N ASP A 182 -0.36 -1.41 19.00
CA ASP A 182 0.88 -0.66 18.89
C ASP A 182 1.95 -1.55 18.21
N SER A 183 2.37 -1.17 17.01
CA SER A 183 3.38 -1.92 16.25
C SER A 183 4.81 -1.40 16.44
N ARG A 184 5.03 -0.35 17.22
CA ARG A 184 6.38 0.19 17.47
C ARG A 184 7.35 -0.84 18.07
N PRO A 185 6.93 -1.71 19.01
CA PRO A 185 7.81 -2.73 19.55
C PRO A 185 8.34 -3.74 18.53
N ASP A 186 7.62 -3.93 17.41
CA ASP A 186 7.94 -4.92 16.38
C ASP A 186 8.89 -4.39 15.30
N LEU A 187 9.03 -3.06 15.18
CA LEU A 187 9.75 -2.41 14.07
C LEU A 187 11.21 -2.85 13.97
N ALA A 188 11.92 -2.96 15.12
CA ALA A 188 13.31 -3.42 15.15
C ALA A 188 13.49 -4.87 14.68
N GLY A 189 12.41 -5.66 14.68
CA GLY A 189 12.35 -7.03 14.18
C GLY A 189 12.29 -7.17 12.67
N ILE A 190 11.92 -6.10 11.94
CA ILE A 190 11.80 -6.10 10.48
C ILE A 190 13.20 -6.14 9.85
N LYS A 191 13.50 -7.22 9.12
CA LYS A 191 14.85 -7.46 8.54
C LYS A 191 14.89 -7.32 7.02
N VAL A 192 13.73 -7.21 6.37
CA VAL A 192 13.62 -7.08 4.91
C VAL A 192 13.92 -5.64 4.46
N PRO A 193 14.42 -5.42 3.23
CA PRO A 193 14.58 -4.09 2.68
C PRO A 193 13.29 -3.29 2.79
N THR A 194 13.33 -2.17 3.51
CA THR A 194 12.14 -1.37 3.82
C THR A 194 12.23 0.01 3.22
N LEU A 195 11.15 0.44 2.55
CA LEU A 195 10.94 1.80 2.05
C LEU A 195 9.83 2.47 2.89
N ILE A 196 10.13 3.63 3.45
CA ILE A 196 9.13 4.50 4.08
C ILE A 196 8.89 5.69 3.14
N GLY A 197 7.65 5.87 2.73
CA GLY A 197 7.23 6.99 1.89
C GLY A 197 6.29 7.92 2.64
N VAL A 198 6.40 9.24 2.43
CA VAL A 198 5.49 10.21 3.03
C VAL A 198 5.34 11.45 2.16
N GLY A 199 4.12 11.95 2.03
CA GLY A 199 3.84 13.27 1.46
C GLY A 199 4.34 14.39 2.39
N THR A 200 4.99 15.41 1.84
CA THR A 200 5.52 16.52 2.67
C THR A 200 4.41 17.40 3.27
N GLU A 201 3.18 17.29 2.76
CA GLU A 201 2.00 18.02 3.23
C GLU A 201 0.96 17.08 3.88
N ASP A 202 1.34 15.86 4.27
CA ASP A 202 0.43 14.93 4.93
C ASP A 202 0.02 15.44 6.32
N ALA A 203 -1.26 15.79 6.46
CA ALA A 203 -1.83 16.28 7.71
C ALA A 203 -2.41 15.16 8.60
N LEU A 204 -2.64 13.95 8.06
CA LEU A 204 -3.18 12.82 8.83
C LEU A 204 -2.10 12.01 9.52
N THR A 205 -1.05 11.70 8.79
CA THR A 205 0.15 11.01 9.30
C THR A 205 1.38 11.81 8.89
N PRO A 206 1.64 12.92 9.61
CA PRO A 206 2.69 13.87 9.24
C PRO A 206 4.08 13.21 9.20
N PRO A 207 5.05 13.83 8.50
CA PRO A 207 6.37 13.26 8.22
C PRO A 207 7.12 12.70 9.42
N GLU A 208 6.89 13.26 10.62
CA GLU A 208 7.52 12.81 11.86
C GLU A 208 7.18 11.35 12.21
N LEU A 209 5.97 10.87 11.82
CA LEU A 209 5.58 9.47 12.04
C LEU A 209 6.32 8.53 11.07
N ALA A 210 6.59 8.97 9.87
CA ALA A 210 7.44 8.25 8.91
C ALA A 210 8.89 8.21 9.38
N GLU A 211 9.41 9.31 9.91
CA GLU A 211 10.75 9.42 10.48
C GLU A 211 10.92 8.49 11.70
N GLU A 212 9.91 8.43 12.57
CA GLU A 212 9.90 7.49 13.70
C GLU A 212 10.03 6.03 13.23
N MET A 213 9.26 5.62 12.23
CA MET A 213 9.34 4.26 11.69
C MET A 213 10.70 3.99 11.01
N ALA A 214 11.19 4.96 10.22
CA ALA A 214 12.48 4.83 9.54
C ALA A 214 13.65 4.72 10.52
N ALA A 215 13.59 5.44 11.65
CA ALA A 215 14.61 5.36 12.69
C ALA A 215 14.57 4.02 13.47
N ALA A 216 13.39 3.38 13.57
CA ALA A 216 13.19 2.16 14.33
C ALA A 216 13.40 0.88 13.50
N ILE A 217 13.22 0.92 12.17
CA ILE A 217 13.41 -0.23 11.29
C ILE A 217 14.86 -0.24 10.77
N PRO A 218 15.63 -1.31 11.02
CA PRO A 218 17.01 -1.39 10.54
C PRO A 218 17.11 -1.25 9.02
N HIS A 219 17.97 -0.35 8.56
CA HIS A 219 18.22 -0.12 7.14
C HIS A 219 17.01 0.32 6.32
N ALA A 220 16.01 0.96 6.94
CA ALA A 220 14.92 1.55 6.20
C ALA A 220 15.38 2.81 5.46
N ASP A 221 14.94 2.92 4.19
CA ASP A 221 15.07 4.16 3.43
C ASP A 221 13.82 5.01 3.60
N ILE A 222 13.97 6.32 3.63
CA ILE A 222 12.85 7.26 3.65
C ILE A 222 12.82 8.10 2.38
N THR A 223 11.66 8.20 1.75
CA THR A 223 11.40 9.07 0.61
C THR A 223 10.29 10.06 0.94
N ARG A 224 10.56 11.35 0.74
CA ARG A 224 9.58 12.42 0.94
C ARG A 224 9.07 12.88 -0.43
N PHE A 225 7.75 12.83 -0.63
CA PHE A 225 7.09 13.24 -1.88
C PHE A 225 6.68 14.72 -1.79
N ALA A 226 7.50 15.58 -2.36
CA ALA A 226 7.31 17.01 -2.31
C ALA A 226 5.96 17.45 -2.88
N GLY A 227 5.23 18.30 -2.15
CA GLY A 227 3.93 18.82 -2.53
C GLY A 227 2.82 17.77 -2.61
N SER A 228 2.97 16.64 -1.95
CA SER A 228 1.91 15.63 -1.80
C SER A 228 1.39 15.65 -0.37
N GLY A 229 0.08 15.45 -0.22
CA GLY A 229 -0.59 15.19 1.05
C GLY A 229 -0.55 13.72 1.42
N HIS A 230 -1.66 13.19 1.93
CA HIS A 230 -1.81 11.81 2.42
C HIS A 230 -1.88 10.75 1.32
N LEU A 231 -2.09 11.15 0.06
CA LEU A 231 -2.27 10.21 -1.06
C LEU A 231 -1.22 10.41 -2.17
N PRO A 232 0.10 10.33 -1.87
CA PRO A 232 1.14 10.56 -2.87
C PRO A 232 1.04 9.58 -4.06
N THR A 233 0.48 8.40 -3.86
CA THR A 233 0.19 7.42 -4.92
C THR A 233 -0.77 7.94 -6.00
N MET A 234 -1.62 8.92 -5.65
CA MET A 234 -2.53 9.59 -6.58
C MET A 234 -2.05 10.99 -6.94
N GLU A 235 -1.37 11.68 -6.03
CA GLU A 235 -0.91 13.06 -6.20
C GLU A 235 0.40 13.17 -6.98
N ASN A 236 1.29 12.19 -6.84
CA ASN A 236 2.59 12.13 -7.50
C ASN A 236 2.96 10.69 -7.88
N PRO A 237 2.10 10.00 -8.68
CA PRO A 237 2.22 8.57 -8.94
C PRO A 237 3.55 8.20 -9.61
N ARG A 238 4.12 9.09 -10.41
CA ARG A 238 5.41 8.84 -11.07
C ARG A 238 6.55 8.76 -10.06
N ALA A 239 6.64 9.70 -9.13
CA ALA A 239 7.68 9.69 -8.10
C ALA A 239 7.54 8.45 -7.18
N VAL A 240 6.30 8.05 -6.85
CA VAL A 240 6.05 6.83 -6.08
C VAL A 240 6.46 5.59 -6.87
N ALA A 241 6.15 5.51 -8.16
CA ALA A 241 6.56 4.41 -9.03
C ALA A 241 8.08 4.31 -9.14
N ASP A 242 8.78 5.44 -9.31
CA ASP A 242 10.25 5.49 -9.38
C ASP A 242 10.87 5.03 -8.05
N ALA A 243 10.33 5.46 -6.90
CA ALA A 243 10.77 5.02 -5.57
C ALA A 243 10.57 3.51 -5.37
N LEU A 244 9.39 2.98 -5.74
CA LEU A 244 9.11 1.54 -5.69
C LEU A 244 10.01 0.75 -6.65
N GLY A 245 10.24 1.24 -7.87
CA GLY A 245 11.14 0.59 -8.84
C GLY A 245 12.56 0.47 -8.30
N ASN A 246 13.09 1.54 -7.72
CA ASN A 246 14.41 1.56 -7.10
C ASN A 246 14.50 0.61 -5.89
N TRP A 247 13.46 0.57 -5.06
CA TRP A 247 13.38 -0.33 -3.91
C TRP A 247 13.27 -1.80 -4.32
N LEU A 248 12.50 -2.11 -5.38
CA LEU A 248 12.40 -3.48 -5.92
C LEU A 248 13.71 -3.99 -6.53
N ALA A 249 14.56 -3.11 -7.03
CA ALA A 249 15.83 -3.46 -7.67
C ALA A 249 16.97 -3.79 -6.68
N ARG A 250 16.79 -3.52 -5.39
CA ARG A 250 17.75 -3.84 -4.31
C ARG A 250 17.57 -5.26 -3.83
#